data_d7096f51b0012635ffaa30329d75d4e7
#
_entry.id   d7096f51b0012635ffaa30329d75d4e7
#
_cell.length_a   1.000
_cell.length_b   1.000
_cell.length_c   1.000
_cell.angle_alpha   90.00
_cell.angle_beta   90.00
_cell.angle_gamma   90.00
#
_symmetry.space_group_name_H-M   'P 1'
#
loop_
_entity.id
_entity.type
_entity.pdbx_description
1 polymer ?
#
loop_
_entity_poly.entity_id
_entity_poly.type
_entity_poly.pdbx_seq_one_letter_code
_entity_poly.pdbx_strand_id
1 'polypeptide(L)'
;GNPAALLQLVIACNPFCSPCAKAHHAIEKLYEQHPDKFFIAIRFALNSIDIKDKKTNAATKIIQAAIQKPLEAIRDWYQLMSIDKFNERHTPNEADVSKAIEQHIAWSKEAAISATPTLFVNGRRLPELYNWMDFVEIANYELEQ
;
A
#
# COMPACT_ATOMS: atom_id res chain seq x y z
N GLY A 1 -4.02 -10.32 5.03
CA GLY A 1 -5.45 -10.47 5.01
C GLY A 1 -5.89 -11.82 4.48
N ASN A 2 -7.17 -12.02 4.41
CA ASN A 2 -7.75 -13.28 3.96
C ASN A 2 -7.85 -13.32 2.42
N PRO A 3 -7.09 -14.19 1.73
CA PRO A 3 -7.14 -14.27 0.25
C PRO A 3 -8.53 -14.66 -0.30
N ALA A 4 -9.37 -15.27 0.52
CA ALA A 4 -10.74 -15.65 0.14
C ALA A 4 -11.79 -14.61 0.53
N ALA A 5 -11.37 -13.44 1.04
CA ALA A 5 -12.27 -12.39 1.46
C ALA A 5 -13.09 -11.84 0.29
N LEU A 6 -14.31 -11.43 0.57
CA LEU A 6 -15.22 -10.87 -0.43
C LEU A 6 -14.70 -9.53 -1.01
N LEU A 7 -13.96 -8.77 -0.21
CA LEU A 7 -13.42 -7.48 -0.65
C LEU A 7 -11.91 -7.59 -0.86
N GLN A 8 -11.52 -7.53 -2.12
CA GLN A 8 -10.14 -7.57 -2.56
C GLN A 8 -9.73 -6.14 -2.91
N LEU A 9 -8.90 -5.53 -2.08
CA LEU A 9 -8.43 -4.15 -2.30
C LEU A 9 -7.00 -4.16 -2.81
N VAL A 10 -6.74 -3.38 -3.83
CA VAL A 10 -5.39 -3.05 -4.27
C VAL A 10 -5.25 -1.53 -4.21
N ILE A 11 -4.23 -1.06 -3.50
CA ILE A 11 -4.00 0.38 -3.34
C ILE A 11 -2.66 0.69 -4.01
N ALA A 12 -2.72 1.52 -5.05
CA ALA A 12 -1.51 2.05 -5.68
C ALA A 12 -1.05 3.27 -4.90
N CYS A 13 0.16 3.23 -4.38
CA CYS A 13 0.70 4.24 -3.49
C CYS A 13 2.07 4.74 -3.94
N ASN A 14 2.39 5.96 -3.55
CA ASN A 14 3.74 6.50 -3.60
C ASN A 14 4.25 6.56 -2.16
N PRO A 15 5.47 6.11 -1.86
CA PRO A 15 6.00 6.17 -0.50
C PRO A 15 6.05 7.57 0.10
N PHE A 16 6.19 8.62 -0.73
CA PHE A 16 6.29 10.01 -0.29
C PHE A 16 5.02 10.81 -0.62
N CYS A 17 3.87 10.25 -0.38
CA CYS A 17 2.58 10.82 -0.76
C CYS A 17 1.70 10.99 0.50
N SER A 18 1.43 12.23 0.91
CA SER A 18 0.57 12.49 2.08
C SER A 18 -0.85 11.95 1.92
N PRO A 19 -1.54 12.13 0.77
CA PRO A 19 -2.84 11.49 0.58
C PRO A 19 -2.79 9.97 0.69
N CYS A 20 -1.69 9.33 0.26
CA CYS A 20 -1.51 7.88 0.43
C CYS A 20 -1.44 7.50 1.90
N ALA A 21 -0.73 8.28 2.71
CA ALA A 21 -0.65 8.04 4.15
C ALA A 21 -2.02 8.11 4.82
N LYS A 22 -2.82 9.11 4.45
CA LYS A 22 -4.18 9.28 4.96
C LYS A 22 -5.10 8.12 4.55
N ALA A 23 -5.02 7.73 3.28
CA ALA A 23 -5.80 6.61 2.75
C ALA A 23 -5.43 5.31 3.46
N HIS A 24 -4.15 5.05 3.60
CA HIS A 24 -3.67 3.86 4.28
C HIS A 24 -4.17 3.80 5.73
N HIS A 25 -4.07 4.89 6.45
CA HIS A 25 -4.50 4.96 7.84
C HIS A 25 -6.00 4.66 8.00
N ALA A 26 -6.84 5.20 7.14
CA ALA A 26 -8.28 4.97 7.17
C ALA A 26 -8.64 3.53 6.81
N ILE A 27 -7.97 2.96 5.80
CA ILE A 27 -8.21 1.58 5.36
C ILE A 27 -7.68 0.59 6.40
N GLU A 28 -6.58 0.89 7.06
CA GLU A 28 -6.06 0.07 8.16
C GLU A 28 -7.07 -0.05 9.30
N LYS A 29 -7.70 1.05 9.69
CA LYS A 29 -8.75 1.03 10.71
C LYS A 29 -9.93 0.15 10.28
N LEU A 30 -10.34 0.26 9.04
CA LEU A 30 -11.41 -0.55 8.49
C LEU A 30 -11.04 -2.04 8.53
N TYR A 31 -9.80 -2.36 8.16
CA TYR A 31 -9.27 -3.72 8.21
C TYR A 31 -9.25 -4.26 9.65
N GLU A 32 -8.79 -3.46 10.62
CA GLU A 32 -8.75 -3.87 12.03
C GLU A 32 -10.13 -4.21 12.59
N GLN A 33 -11.17 -3.49 12.14
CA GLN A 33 -12.55 -3.73 12.56
C GLN A 33 -13.16 -4.96 11.89
N HIS A 34 -12.73 -5.29 10.67
CA HIS A 34 -13.33 -6.35 9.86
C HIS A 34 -12.26 -7.19 9.15
N PRO A 35 -11.32 -7.82 9.89
CA PRO A 35 -10.15 -8.47 9.26
C PRO A 35 -10.52 -9.62 8.32
N ASP A 36 -11.64 -10.29 8.58
CA ASP A 36 -12.10 -11.43 7.75
C ASP A 36 -12.75 -11.00 6.44
N LYS A 37 -13.08 -9.72 6.31
CA LYS A 37 -13.80 -9.19 5.14
C LYS A 37 -12.90 -8.69 4.04
N PHE A 38 -11.59 -8.50 4.34
CA PHE A 38 -10.67 -7.85 3.42
C PHE A 38 -9.45 -8.68 3.11
N PHE A 39 -9.03 -8.61 1.87
CA PHE A 39 -7.65 -8.84 1.46
C PHE A 39 -7.12 -7.52 0.90
N ILE A 40 -5.99 -7.04 1.41
CA ILE A 40 -5.42 -5.75 1.00
C ILE A 40 -4.02 -5.99 0.46
N ALA A 41 -3.78 -5.53 -0.76
CA ALA A 41 -2.48 -5.52 -1.38
C ALA A 41 -2.06 -4.07 -1.66
N ILE A 42 -0.83 -3.75 -1.28
CA ILE A 42 -0.23 -2.45 -1.56
C ILE A 42 0.67 -2.62 -2.79
N ARG A 43 0.51 -1.72 -3.76
CA ARG A 43 1.37 -1.66 -4.94
C ARG A 43 2.03 -0.30 -4.98
N PHE A 44 3.35 -0.27 -4.96
CA PHE A 44 4.07 0.99 -5.08
C PHE A 44 4.15 1.40 -6.56
N ALA A 45 3.78 2.66 -6.83
CA ALA A 45 3.87 3.23 -8.16
C ALA A 45 5.33 3.63 -8.42
N LEU A 46 6.09 2.71 -8.98
CA LEU A 46 7.52 2.86 -9.24
C LEU A 46 7.78 2.82 -10.74
N ASN A 47 8.83 3.52 -11.17
CA ASN A 47 9.24 3.58 -12.57
C ASN A 47 10.72 3.31 -12.80
N SER A 48 11.48 2.98 -11.76
CA SER A 48 12.91 2.69 -11.84
C SER A 48 13.31 1.60 -10.85
N ILE A 49 14.21 0.72 -11.27
CA ILE A 49 14.82 -0.28 -10.38
C ILE A 49 16.04 0.27 -9.63
N ASP A 50 16.49 1.48 -9.99
CA ASP A 50 17.69 2.07 -9.41
C ASP A 50 17.43 2.49 -7.97
N ILE A 51 18.24 1.95 -7.05
CA ILE A 51 18.15 2.26 -5.61
C ILE A 51 18.44 3.74 -5.32
N LYS A 52 19.06 4.45 -6.24
CA LYS A 52 19.27 5.90 -6.12
C LYS A 52 17.99 6.68 -6.30
N ASP A 53 16.99 6.09 -6.95
CA ASP A 53 15.65 6.67 -7.00
C ASP A 53 15.05 6.63 -5.59
N LYS A 54 14.62 7.77 -5.11
CA LYS A 54 14.14 7.92 -3.74
C LYS A 54 12.95 7.03 -3.43
N LYS A 55 12.00 6.92 -4.36
CA LYS A 55 10.81 6.08 -4.19
C LYS A 55 11.18 4.60 -4.16
N THR A 56 12.07 4.19 -5.06
CA THR A 56 12.54 2.81 -5.14
C THR A 56 13.31 2.42 -3.88
N ASN A 57 14.16 3.31 -3.38
CA ASN A 57 14.88 3.08 -2.13
C ASN A 57 13.91 2.88 -0.95
N ALA A 58 12.93 3.76 -0.81
CA ALA A 58 11.92 3.65 0.24
C ALA A 58 11.11 2.36 0.11
N ALA A 59 10.61 2.05 -1.09
CA ALA A 59 9.87 0.82 -1.33
C ALA A 59 10.70 -0.42 -1.00
N THR A 60 11.98 -0.42 -1.35
CA THR A 60 12.90 -1.52 -1.02
C THR A 60 12.96 -1.74 0.49
N LYS A 61 13.14 -0.68 1.27
CA LYS A 61 13.20 -0.78 2.74
C LYS A 61 11.89 -1.29 3.32
N ILE A 62 10.78 -0.80 2.83
CA ILE A 62 9.45 -1.23 3.30
C ILE A 62 9.23 -2.72 2.99
N ILE A 63 9.53 -3.15 1.78
CA ILE A 63 9.33 -4.55 1.36
C ILE A 63 10.23 -5.48 2.16
N GLN A 64 11.49 -5.09 2.39
CA GLN A 64 12.40 -5.86 3.24
C GLN A 64 11.85 -6.05 4.66
N ALA A 65 11.38 -4.98 5.27
CA ALA A 65 10.79 -5.03 6.61
C ALA A 65 9.48 -5.85 6.63
N ALA A 66 8.71 -5.79 5.55
CA ALA A 66 7.43 -6.49 5.43
C ALA A 66 7.59 -8.01 5.34
N ILE A 67 8.77 -8.53 5.04
CA ILE A 67 9.01 -9.97 5.02
C ILE A 67 8.66 -10.59 6.39
N GLN A 68 9.00 -9.91 7.47
CA GLN A 68 8.72 -10.39 8.82
C GLN A 68 7.50 -9.73 9.46
N LYS A 69 7.27 -8.45 9.18
CA LYS A 69 6.24 -7.64 9.84
C LYS A 69 5.44 -6.83 8.81
N PRO A 70 4.61 -7.48 7.99
CA PRO A 70 3.96 -6.82 6.86
C PRO A 70 3.05 -5.66 7.24
N LEU A 71 2.22 -5.81 8.27
CA LEU A 71 1.30 -4.75 8.68
C LEU A 71 2.05 -3.59 9.36
N GLU A 72 3.02 -3.92 10.20
CA GLU A 72 3.79 -2.92 10.94
C GLU A 72 4.69 -2.11 10.00
N ALA A 73 5.29 -2.75 9.00
CA ALA A 73 6.19 -2.08 8.07
C ALA A 73 5.48 -0.94 7.33
N ILE A 74 4.33 -1.22 6.75
CA ILE A 74 3.60 -0.20 5.98
C ILE A 74 3.00 0.87 6.89
N ARG A 75 2.48 0.49 8.05
CA ARG A 75 1.95 1.44 9.03
C ARG A 75 3.04 2.41 9.50
N ASP A 76 4.19 1.87 9.91
CA ASP A 76 5.28 2.69 10.43
C ASP A 76 5.88 3.59 9.35
N TRP A 77 5.97 3.08 8.12
CA TRP A 77 6.42 3.92 7.02
C TRP A 77 5.54 5.16 6.85
N TYR A 78 4.23 4.99 6.80
CA TYR A 78 3.33 6.13 6.57
C TYR A 78 3.15 7.03 7.79
N GLN A 79 3.54 6.57 8.97
CA GLN A 79 3.66 7.44 10.14
C GLN A 79 4.92 8.31 10.07
N LEU A 80 6.02 7.76 9.58
CA LEU A 80 7.33 8.40 9.61
C LEU A 80 7.70 9.09 8.30
N MET A 81 7.45 8.44 7.17
CA MET A 81 7.77 8.90 5.81
C MET A 81 9.21 9.41 5.69
N SER A 82 10.12 8.74 6.38
CA SER A 82 11.54 9.05 6.42
C SER A 82 12.34 7.75 6.49
N ILE A 83 13.28 7.60 5.57
CA ILE A 83 14.13 6.40 5.52
C ILE A 83 14.94 6.27 6.80
N ASP A 84 15.52 7.36 7.29
CA ASP A 84 16.35 7.34 8.50
C ASP A 84 15.54 6.93 9.73
N LYS A 85 14.37 7.52 9.93
CA LYS A 85 13.50 7.19 11.06
C LYS A 85 12.94 5.77 10.94
N PHE A 86 12.62 5.35 9.73
CA PHE A 86 12.15 3.99 9.48
C PHE A 86 13.23 2.96 9.84
N ASN A 87 14.48 3.22 9.46
CA ASN A 87 15.61 2.34 9.79
C ASN A 87 15.88 2.27 11.29
N GLU A 88 15.54 3.30 12.06
CA GLU A 88 15.65 3.26 13.53
C GLU A 88 14.62 2.31 14.14
N ARG A 89 13.43 2.22 13.53
CA ARG A 89 12.34 1.37 14.03
C ARG A 89 12.40 -0.05 13.49
N HIS A 90 12.83 -0.21 12.25
CA HIS A 90 13.00 -1.51 11.59
C HIS A 90 14.46 -1.69 11.23
N THR A 91 15.12 -2.65 11.87
CA THR A 91 16.52 -2.93 11.58
C THR A 91 16.69 -3.23 10.09
N PRO A 92 17.58 -2.52 9.39
CA PRO A 92 17.82 -2.79 7.99
C PRO A 92 18.25 -4.23 7.76
N ASN A 93 17.74 -4.84 6.71
CA ASN A 93 18.21 -6.13 6.26
C ASN A 93 18.64 -6.04 4.79
N GLU A 94 19.38 -7.04 4.33
CA GLU A 94 19.94 -7.05 2.99
C GLU A 94 19.25 -8.05 2.08
N ALA A 95 18.00 -8.43 2.41
CA ALA A 95 17.24 -9.33 1.56
C ALA A 95 17.12 -8.77 0.15
N ASP A 96 17.35 -9.61 -0.85
CA ASP A 96 17.18 -9.21 -2.24
C ASP A 96 15.70 -9.21 -2.59
N VAL A 97 15.12 -8.01 -2.72
CA VAL A 97 13.73 -7.81 -3.10
C VAL A 97 13.58 -7.24 -4.51
N SER A 98 14.64 -7.33 -5.33
CA SER A 98 14.65 -6.76 -6.68
C SER A 98 13.52 -7.29 -7.55
N LYS A 99 13.20 -8.57 -7.44
CA LYS A 99 12.08 -9.16 -8.18
C LYS A 99 10.74 -8.54 -7.79
N ALA A 100 10.52 -8.29 -6.50
CA ALA A 100 9.32 -7.60 -6.04
C ALA A 100 9.26 -6.17 -6.57
N ILE A 101 10.38 -5.46 -6.58
CA ILE A 101 10.47 -4.11 -7.17
C ILE A 101 10.11 -4.15 -8.66
N GLU A 102 10.66 -5.08 -9.41
CA GLU A 102 10.31 -5.25 -10.84
C GLU A 102 8.82 -5.52 -11.03
N GLN A 103 8.21 -6.31 -10.17
CA GLN A 103 6.78 -6.61 -10.22
C GLN A 103 5.93 -5.36 -9.95
N HIS A 104 6.33 -4.52 -8.99
CA HIS A 104 5.64 -3.25 -8.72
C HIS A 104 5.73 -2.31 -9.93
N ILE A 105 6.90 -2.22 -10.56
CA ILE A 105 7.09 -1.39 -11.76
C ILE A 105 6.20 -1.89 -12.90
N ALA A 106 6.23 -3.19 -13.17
CA ALA A 106 5.43 -3.79 -14.24
C ALA A 106 3.93 -3.60 -14.00
N TRP A 107 3.49 -3.82 -12.77
CA TRP A 107 2.08 -3.63 -12.40
C TRP A 107 1.64 -2.18 -12.59
N SER A 108 2.45 -1.22 -12.13
CA SER A 108 2.16 0.22 -12.24
C SER A 108 1.99 0.65 -13.69
N LYS A 109 2.84 0.14 -14.56
CA LYS A 109 2.78 0.43 -15.99
C LYS A 109 1.53 -0.18 -16.62
N GLU A 110 1.27 -1.45 -16.36
CA GLU A 110 0.12 -2.17 -16.91
C GLU A 110 -1.20 -1.55 -16.43
N ALA A 111 -1.30 -1.21 -15.16
CA ALA A 111 -2.48 -0.57 -14.59
C ALA A 111 -2.61 0.90 -14.95
N ALA A 112 -1.63 1.48 -15.66
CA ALA A 112 -1.61 2.88 -16.07
C ALA A 112 -1.86 3.85 -14.89
N ILE A 113 -1.10 3.67 -13.81
CA ILE A 113 -1.23 4.52 -12.62
C ILE A 113 -0.64 5.89 -12.93
N SER A 114 -1.49 6.92 -12.90
CA SER A 114 -1.12 8.31 -13.16
C SER A 114 -1.18 9.20 -11.93
N ALA A 115 -1.90 8.75 -10.91
CA ALA A 115 -2.04 9.48 -9.65
C ALA A 115 -2.11 8.51 -8.48
N THR A 116 -1.71 8.94 -7.30
CA THR A 116 -1.78 8.14 -6.08
C THR A 116 -2.46 8.93 -4.96
N PRO A 117 -3.21 8.28 -4.09
CA PRO A 117 -3.55 6.86 -4.14
C PRO A 117 -4.57 6.54 -5.23
N THR A 118 -4.47 5.36 -5.81
CA THR A 118 -5.51 4.82 -6.71
C THR A 118 -6.00 3.50 -6.11
N LEU A 119 -7.30 3.39 -5.92
CA LEU A 119 -7.91 2.23 -5.28
C LEU A 119 -8.60 1.34 -6.33
N PHE A 120 -8.35 0.04 -6.21
CA PHE A 120 -9.05 -0.99 -6.97
C PHE A 120 -9.83 -1.87 -6.01
N VAL A 121 -11.09 -2.11 -6.32
CA VAL A 121 -11.97 -2.97 -5.52
C VAL A 121 -12.42 -4.13 -6.39
N ASN A 122 -12.08 -5.36 -5.98
CA ASN A 122 -12.38 -6.58 -6.70
C ASN A 122 -11.95 -6.51 -8.18
N GLY A 123 -10.73 -5.99 -8.40
CA GLY A 123 -10.13 -5.91 -9.73
C GLY A 123 -10.56 -4.72 -10.57
N ARG A 124 -11.42 -3.86 -10.06
CA ARG A 124 -11.91 -2.69 -10.80
C ARG A 124 -11.44 -1.40 -10.15
N ARG A 125 -10.93 -0.48 -10.97
CA ARG A 125 -10.56 0.85 -10.50
C ARG A 125 -11.80 1.58 -9.97
N LEU A 126 -11.67 2.20 -8.81
CA LEU A 126 -12.73 3.04 -8.26
C LEU A 126 -13.02 4.20 -9.24
N PRO A 127 -14.30 4.44 -9.61
CA PRO A 127 -14.63 5.53 -10.54
C PRO A 127 -14.13 6.88 -10.04
N GLU A 128 -13.79 7.78 -10.95
CA GLU A 128 -13.26 9.12 -10.63
C GLU A 128 -14.20 9.95 -9.77
N LEU A 129 -15.51 9.71 -9.88
CA LEU A 129 -16.51 10.40 -9.05
C LEU A 129 -16.44 10.00 -7.57
N TYR A 130 -15.78 8.90 -7.28
CA TYR A 130 -15.61 8.39 -5.92
C TYR A 130 -14.12 8.38 -5.59
N ASN A 131 -13.78 8.79 -4.38
CA ASN A 131 -12.43 8.69 -3.88
C ASN A 131 -12.35 7.62 -2.78
N TRP A 132 -11.15 7.40 -2.24
CA TRP A 132 -10.95 6.39 -1.21
C TRP A 132 -11.76 6.68 0.07
N MET A 133 -12.02 7.96 0.37
CA MET A 133 -12.83 8.34 1.54
C MET A 133 -14.28 7.89 1.37
N ASP A 134 -14.84 8.08 0.19
CA ASP A 134 -16.19 7.60 -0.14
C ASP A 134 -16.29 6.09 0.00
N PHE A 135 -15.27 5.38 -0.47
CA PHE A 135 -15.22 3.92 -0.34
C PHE A 135 -15.22 3.50 1.14
N VAL A 136 -14.37 4.10 1.96
CA VAL A 136 -14.27 3.76 3.39
C VAL A 136 -15.61 4.01 4.09
N GLU A 137 -16.27 5.11 3.80
CA GLU A 137 -17.56 5.46 4.38
C GLU A 137 -18.65 4.45 4.01
N ILE A 138 -18.73 4.11 2.73
CA ILE A 138 -19.70 3.12 2.24
C ILE A 138 -19.41 1.73 2.82
N ALA A 139 -18.15 1.33 2.85
CA ALA A 139 -17.75 0.04 3.39
C ALA A 139 -18.07 -0.08 4.88
N ASN A 140 -17.80 0.96 5.67
CA ASN A 140 -18.17 0.97 7.08
C ASN A 140 -19.67 0.78 7.27
N TYR A 141 -20.47 1.51 6.50
CA TYR A 141 -21.91 1.40 6.59
C TYR A 141 -22.40 -0.01 6.26
N GLU A 142 -21.94 -0.57 5.14
CA GLU A 142 -22.35 -1.92 4.69
C GLU A 142 -21.90 -3.02 5.64
N LEU A 143 -20.71 -2.92 6.20
CA LEU A 143 -20.16 -3.95 7.09
C LEU A 143 -20.74 -3.92 8.49
N GLU A 144 -21.31 -2.79 8.91
CA GLU A 144 -21.99 -2.65 10.20
C GLU A 144 -23.44 -3.14 10.16
N GLN A 145 -23.97 -3.44 8.99
CA GLN A 145 -25.27 -4.04 8.83
C GLN A 145 -25.22 -5.54 9.19
#